data_498b89f88fd578a0548b7dce0dfe800c
#
_entry.id   498b89f88fd578a0548b7dce0dfe800c
#
_cell.length_a   1.000
_cell.length_b   1.000
_cell.length_c   1.000
_cell.angle_alpha   90.00
_cell.angle_beta   90.00
_cell.angle_gamma   90.00
#
_symmetry.space_group_name_H-M   'P 1'
#
loop_
_entity.id
_entity.type
_entity.pdbx_description
1 polymer ?
#
loop_
_entity_poly.entity_id
_entity_poly.type
_entity_poly.pdbx_seq_one_letter_code
_entity_poly.pdbx_strand_id
1 'polypeptide(L)'
;VFKSKIKINAHSLNYDVYLKIKNKETKNNSYAVFLDEDMVYHPDIPYLNIDRPVTEQEYYPLLLKFFRKFEKETGLKIKFAAHPKSLKKNRSKLPLDIDYSIGNTEELVKNSSLVLLHSSTSISYAILFKKPIIFLTSKELMKSWIGPRIDNFSKVLNGILVNMSVDTNE
;
A
#
# COMPACT_ATOMS: atom_id res chain seq x y z
N VAL A 1 -12.36 25.06 -21.85
CA VAL A 1 -12.57 23.58 -21.87
C VAL A 1 -12.19 23.11 -23.26
N PHE A 2 -11.06 22.43 -23.41
CA PHE A 2 -10.65 21.83 -24.69
C PHE A 2 -11.50 20.57 -24.92
N LYS A 3 -12.32 20.56 -25.96
CA LYS A 3 -12.99 19.34 -26.41
C LYS A 3 -12.00 18.55 -27.28
N SER A 4 -11.50 17.44 -26.78
CA SER A 4 -10.71 16.51 -27.58
C SER A 4 -11.57 15.92 -28.70
N LYS A 5 -11.11 16.00 -29.95
CA LYS A 5 -11.76 15.41 -31.12
C LYS A 5 -11.44 13.90 -31.30
N ILE A 6 -10.40 13.43 -30.61
CA ILE A 6 -9.92 12.05 -30.72
C ILE A 6 -9.93 11.45 -29.31
N LYS A 7 -10.58 10.30 -29.16
CA LYS A 7 -10.60 9.51 -27.92
C LYS A 7 -9.82 8.22 -28.18
N ILE A 8 -8.69 8.05 -27.48
CA ILE A 8 -7.87 6.86 -27.56
C ILE A 8 -8.06 6.09 -26.25
N ASN A 9 -8.46 4.83 -26.33
CA ASN A 9 -8.54 3.93 -25.18
C ASN A 9 -7.19 3.20 -25.07
N ALA A 10 -6.52 3.36 -23.94
CA ALA A 10 -5.28 2.67 -23.62
C ALA A 10 -5.36 2.06 -22.21
N HIS A 11 -4.68 0.95 -22.02
CA HIS A 11 -4.53 0.35 -20.67
C HIS A 11 -3.42 1.04 -19.89
N SER A 12 -3.40 0.80 -18.58
CA SER A 12 -2.39 1.41 -17.69
C SER A 12 -1.01 0.76 -17.87
N LEU A 13 0.05 1.49 -17.53
CA LEU A 13 1.42 0.95 -17.49
C LEU A 13 1.54 -0.29 -16.59
N ASN A 14 0.79 -0.37 -15.50
CA ASN A 14 0.79 -1.53 -14.61
C ASN A 14 0.29 -2.79 -15.33
N TYR A 15 -0.60 -2.65 -16.30
CA TYR A 15 -1.05 -3.79 -17.09
C TYR A 15 0.05 -4.29 -18.04
N ASP A 16 0.84 -3.42 -18.63
CA ASP A 16 2.01 -3.82 -19.45
C ASP A 16 3.04 -4.59 -18.62
N VAL A 17 3.31 -4.10 -17.40
CA VAL A 17 4.21 -4.80 -16.47
C VAL A 17 3.65 -6.17 -16.08
N TYR A 18 2.34 -6.23 -15.75
CA TYR A 18 1.67 -7.48 -15.46
C TYR A 18 1.82 -8.49 -16.61
N LEU A 19 1.58 -8.09 -17.87
CA LEU A 19 1.72 -8.97 -19.03
C LEU A 19 3.12 -9.57 -19.17
N LYS A 20 4.16 -8.80 -18.85
CA LYS A 20 5.56 -9.25 -18.90
C LYS A 20 5.90 -10.30 -17.85
N ILE A 21 5.23 -10.27 -16.69
CA ILE A 21 5.60 -11.13 -15.56
C ILE A 21 4.56 -12.19 -15.20
N LYS A 22 3.32 -12.11 -15.73
CA LYS A 22 2.23 -13.02 -15.35
C LYS A 22 2.57 -14.51 -15.54
N ASN A 23 3.33 -14.84 -16.58
CA ASN A 23 3.71 -16.20 -16.92
C ASN A 23 5.05 -16.66 -16.31
N LYS A 24 5.78 -15.78 -15.61
CA LYS A 24 6.97 -16.21 -14.87
C LYS A 24 6.55 -17.17 -13.76
N GLU A 25 7.42 -18.07 -13.39
CA GLU A 25 7.20 -18.98 -12.27
C GLU A 25 6.85 -18.20 -10.99
N THR A 26 5.83 -18.64 -10.27
CA THR A 26 5.45 -18.06 -8.99
C THR A 26 6.22 -18.78 -7.90
N LYS A 27 7.07 -18.05 -7.19
CA LYS A 27 7.69 -18.56 -5.98
C LYS A 27 6.62 -18.59 -4.90
N ASN A 28 6.32 -19.77 -4.38
CA ASN A 28 5.34 -19.93 -3.31
C ASN A 28 5.93 -19.39 -2.00
N ASN A 29 5.76 -18.10 -1.76
CA ASN A 29 6.29 -17.41 -0.60
C ASN A 29 5.14 -17.09 0.36
N SER A 30 5.20 -17.64 1.58
CA SER A 30 4.22 -17.36 2.64
C SER A 30 4.51 -16.02 3.28
N TYR A 31 4.16 -14.91 2.60
CA TYR A 31 4.27 -13.56 3.16
C TYR A 31 3.10 -12.68 2.70
N ALA A 32 2.82 -11.65 3.49
CA ALA A 32 1.98 -10.53 3.09
C ALA A 32 2.85 -9.39 2.57
N VAL A 33 2.37 -8.63 1.58
CA VAL A 33 3.07 -7.42 1.12
C VAL A 33 2.29 -6.18 1.54
N PHE A 34 2.97 -5.22 2.18
CA PHE A 34 2.42 -3.89 2.43
C PHE A 34 2.87 -2.94 1.34
N LEU A 35 1.90 -2.31 0.66
CA LEU A 35 2.15 -1.31 -0.39
C LEU A 35 2.23 0.08 0.24
N ASP A 36 3.46 0.56 0.42
CA ASP A 36 3.70 1.88 1.02
C ASP A 36 3.31 3.03 0.08
N GLU A 37 2.77 4.08 0.66
CA GLU A 37 2.40 5.34 0.00
C GLU A 37 3.16 6.53 0.54
N ASP A 38 4.15 6.30 1.42
CA ASP A 38 4.92 7.35 2.09
C ASP A 38 4.03 8.42 2.76
N MET A 39 3.06 7.98 3.56
CA MET A 39 2.04 8.84 4.16
C MET A 39 2.59 10.04 4.93
N VAL A 40 3.80 9.90 5.48
CA VAL A 40 4.45 10.94 6.30
C VAL A 40 5.26 11.92 5.46
N TYR A 41 5.95 11.42 4.42
CA TYR A 41 6.96 12.19 3.68
C TYR A 41 6.73 12.27 2.18
N HIS A 42 5.52 11.90 1.70
CA HIS A 42 5.23 11.91 0.28
C HIS A 42 5.61 13.28 -0.35
N PRO A 43 6.42 13.28 -1.41
CA PRO A 43 6.95 14.51 -1.98
C PRO A 43 5.88 15.46 -2.55
N ASP A 44 4.70 14.94 -2.85
CA ASP A 44 3.59 15.75 -3.36
C ASP A 44 2.91 16.59 -2.26
N ILE A 45 3.08 16.23 -0.97
CA ILE A 45 2.47 16.96 0.16
C ILE A 45 2.89 18.44 0.13
N PRO A 46 4.19 18.80 0.19
CA PRO A 46 4.59 20.20 0.13
C PRO A 46 4.34 20.84 -1.25
N TYR A 47 4.40 20.05 -2.33
CA TYR A 47 4.16 20.56 -3.68
C TYR A 47 2.71 20.97 -3.89
N LEU A 48 1.76 20.21 -3.37
CA LEU A 48 0.32 20.49 -3.46
C LEU A 48 -0.19 21.40 -2.34
N ASN A 49 0.68 21.80 -1.41
CA ASN A 49 0.34 22.59 -0.22
C ASN A 49 -0.84 22.00 0.56
N ILE A 50 -0.82 20.68 0.77
CA ILE A 50 -1.81 19.96 1.56
C ILE A 50 -1.22 19.54 2.91
N ASP A 51 -2.08 19.36 3.90
CA ASP A 51 -1.67 18.88 5.22
C ASP A 51 -1.19 17.41 5.14
N ARG A 52 -0.23 17.06 5.99
CA ARG A 52 0.15 15.66 6.16
C ARG A 52 -1.01 14.89 6.78
N PRO A 53 -1.35 13.71 6.23
CA PRO A 53 -2.46 12.93 6.77
C PRO A 53 -2.17 12.39 8.18
N VAL A 54 -0.88 12.19 8.50
CA VAL A 54 -0.40 11.69 9.80
C VAL A 54 1.02 12.20 10.06
N THR A 55 1.41 12.24 11.34
CA THR A 55 2.79 12.49 11.75
C THR A 55 3.61 11.19 11.83
N GLU A 56 4.93 11.32 11.83
CA GLU A 56 5.85 10.19 11.99
C GLU A 56 5.63 9.48 13.34
N GLN A 57 5.45 10.26 14.41
CA GLN A 57 5.28 9.78 15.78
C GLN A 57 3.97 9.00 15.97
N GLU A 58 2.94 9.32 15.21
CA GLU A 58 1.65 8.63 15.26
C GLU A 58 1.64 7.39 14.36
N TYR A 59 2.23 7.49 13.18
CA TYR A 59 2.05 6.51 12.12
C TYR A 59 2.92 5.26 12.30
N TYR A 60 4.25 5.42 12.39
CA TYR A 60 5.14 4.26 12.38
C TYR A 60 5.00 3.35 13.60
N PRO A 61 4.86 3.86 14.84
CA PRO A 61 4.64 2.98 15.99
C PRO A 61 3.36 2.15 15.85
N LEU A 62 2.29 2.76 15.33
CA LEU A 62 1.01 2.10 15.11
C LEU A 62 1.11 1.02 14.02
N LEU A 63 1.73 1.37 12.89
CA LEU A 63 1.95 0.44 11.78
C LEU A 63 2.78 -0.77 12.21
N LEU A 64 3.87 -0.54 12.96
CA LEU A 64 4.73 -1.60 13.49
C LEU A 64 4.00 -2.49 14.50
N LYS A 65 3.22 -1.90 15.40
CA LYS A 65 2.39 -2.66 16.35
C LYS A 65 1.43 -3.58 15.59
N PHE A 66 0.78 -3.05 14.55
CA PHE A 66 -0.11 -3.83 13.69
C PHE A 66 0.65 -4.96 12.98
N PHE A 67 1.81 -4.68 12.38
CA PHE A 67 2.61 -5.70 11.68
C PHE A 67 3.01 -6.85 12.59
N ARG A 68 3.53 -6.56 13.79
CA ARG A 68 3.91 -7.59 14.77
C ARG A 68 2.73 -8.46 15.20
N LYS A 69 1.57 -7.83 15.43
CA LYS A 69 0.34 -8.54 15.75
C LYS A 69 -0.11 -9.43 14.59
N PHE A 70 -0.18 -8.87 13.39
CA PHE A 70 -0.56 -9.59 12.18
C PHE A 70 0.35 -10.79 11.92
N GLU A 71 1.68 -10.63 11.99
CA GLU A 71 2.63 -11.72 11.82
C GLU A 71 2.46 -12.82 12.87
N LYS A 72 2.21 -12.44 14.13
CA LYS A 72 1.98 -13.40 15.22
C LYS A 72 0.69 -14.20 15.01
N GLU A 73 -0.37 -13.55 14.56
CA GLU A 73 -1.70 -14.19 14.42
C GLU A 73 -1.81 -15.03 13.15
N THR A 74 -1.17 -14.61 12.06
CA THR A 74 -1.31 -15.27 10.75
C THR A 74 -0.13 -16.19 10.39
N GLY A 75 1.02 -16.03 11.02
CA GLY A 75 2.27 -16.68 10.65
C GLY A 75 2.91 -16.11 9.36
N LEU A 76 2.28 -15.13 8.70
CA LEU A 76 2.79 -14.51 7.49
C LEU A 76 3.73 -13.36 7.84
N LYS A 77 4.96 -13.40 7.35
CA LYS A 77 5.87 -12.26 7.42
C LYS A 77 5.38 -11.12 6.53
N ILE A 78 5.63 -9.88 6.93
CA ILE A 78 5.29 -8.71 6.12
C ILE A 78 6.52 -8.20 5.38
N LYS A 79 6.42 -8.09 4.05
CA LYS A 79 7.38 -7.38 3.21
C LYS A 79 6.85 -6.01 2.87
N PHE A 80 7.68 -5.00 3.05
CA PHE A 80 7.33 -3.61 2.82
C PHE A 80 7.76 -3.19 1.41
N ALA A 81 6.81 -3.05 0.49
CA ALA A 81 7.06 -2.49 -0.83
C ALA A 81 7.09 -0.96 -0.73
N ALA A 82 8.27 -0.41 -0.50
CA ALA A 82 8.46 1.01 -0.27
C ALA A 82 8.15 1.85 -1.50
N HIS A 83 7.57 3.04 -1.27
CA HIS A 83 7.31 3.99 -2.34
C HIS A 83 8.64 4.42 -3.02
N PRO A 84 8.74 4.43 -4.36
CA PRO A 84 10.01 4.68 -5.05
C PRO A 84 10.69 6.02 -4.71
N LYS A 85 9.91 7.02 -4.31
CA LYS A 85 10.43 8.35 -3.97
C LYS A 85 10.85 8.49 -2.50
N SER A 86 10.32 7.66 -1.58
CA SER A 86 10.56 7.80 -0.13
C SER A 86 11.99 7.52 0.28
N LEU A 87 12.66 6.62 -0.40
CA LEU A 87 13.96 6.10 0.03
C LEU A 87 15.17 6.97 -0.31
N LYS A 88 15.06 7.87 -1.27
CA LYS A 88 16.18 8.76 -1.62
C LYS A 88 16.46 9.81 -0.53
N LYS A 89 15.46 10.19 0.26
CA LYS A 89 15.57 11.26 1.27
C LYS A 89 15.40 10.81 2.72
N ASN A 90 14.69 9.71 2.98
CA ASN A 90 14.17 9.40 4.32
C ASN A 90 14.48 7.98 4.82
N ARG A 91 15.43 7.26 4.21
CA ARG A 91 15.79 5.88 4.59
C ARG A 91 16.16 5.73 6.07
N SER A 92 16.78 6.76 6.67
CA SER A 92 17.12 6.79 8.10
C SER A 92 15.93 6.87 9.04
N LYS A 93 14.73 7.12 8.52
CA LYS A 93 13.51 7.34 9.29
C LYS A 93 12.56 6.14 9.27
N LEU A 94 12.76 5.20 8.34
CA LEU A 94 12.03 3.94 8.38
C LEU A 94 12.57 3.05 9.50
N PRO A 95 11.70 2.35 10.23
CA PRO A 95 12.15 1.40 11.24
C PRO A 95 13.10 0.36 10.66
N LEU A 96 14.25 0.15 11.30
CA LEU A 96 15.34 -0.69 10.80
C LEU A 96 15.02 -2.18 10.76
N ASP A 97 13.95 -2.62 11.42
CA ASP A 97 13.52 -4.01 11.55
C ASP A 97 12.48 -4.46 10.52
N ILE A 98 12.18 -3.62 9.51
CA ILE A 98 11.27 -3.98 8.42
C ILE A 98 12.05 -4.51 7.21
N ASP A 99 11.63 -5.67 6.69
CA ASP A 99 12.10 -6.19 5.38
C ASP A 99 11.45 -5.38 4.25
N TYR A 100 12.15 -4.37 3.76
CA TYR A 100 11.64 -3.51 2.70
C TYR A 100 12.37 -3.66 1.38
N SER A 101 11.65 -3.46 0.30
CA SER A 101 12.11 -3.58 -1.07
C SER A 101 11.63 -2.40 -1.92
N ILE A 102 12.39 -2.08 -2.97
CA ILE A 102 12.10 -0.96 -3.87
C ILE A 102 12.16 -1.41 -5.32
N GLY A 103 11.20 -0.91 -6.12
CA GLY A 103 11.25 -1.06 -7.57
C GLY A 103 10.92 -2.46 -8.10
N ASN A 104 10.37 -3.33 -7.25
CA ASN A 104 9.91 -4.68 -7.61
C ASN A 104 8.53 -4.99 -7.01
N THR A 105 7.71 -3.98 -6.83
CA THR A 105 6.36 -4.09 -6.23
C THR A 105 5.51 -5.14 -6.93
N GLU A 106 5.56 -5.20 -8.24
CA GLU A 106 4.81 -6.17 -9.05
C GLU A 106 5.19 -7.62 -8.78
N GLU A 107 6.49 -7.90 -8.59
CA GLU A 107 6.97 -9.24 -8.25
C GLU A 107 6.65 -9.60 -6.79
N LEU A 108 6.76 -8.64 -5.88
CA LEU A 108 6.34 -8.84 -4.49
C LEU A 108 4.86 -9.17 -4.41
N VAL A 109 3.99 -8.42 -5.09
CA VAL A 109 2.55 -8.69 -5.11
C VAL A 109 2.25 -10.04 -5.76
N LYS A 110 2.86 -10.33 -6.91
CA LYS A 110 2.67 -11.61 -7.60
C LYS A 110 2.93 -12.81 -6.68
N ASN A 111 4.00 -12.75 -5.89
CA ASN A 111 4.46 -13.84 -5.04
C ASN A 111 3.88 -13.81 -3.62
N SER A 112 3.14 -12.78 -3.22
CA SER A 112 2.54 -12.68 -1.88
C SER A 112 1.30 -13.56 -1.74
N SER A 113 0.95 -13.89 -0.49
CA SER A 113 -0.33 -14.54 -0.15
C SER A 113 -1.48 -13.54 -0.08
N LEU A 114 -1.20 -12.30 0.37
CA LEU A 114 -2.18 -11.22 0.44
C LEU A 114 -1.47 -9.85 0.39
N VAL A 115 -2.25 -8.81 0.16
CA VAL A 115 -1.80 -7.43 0.04
C VAL A 115 -2.43 -6.57 1.12
N LEU A 116 -1.59 -5.79 1.81
CA LEU A 116 -1.96 -4.78 2.78
C LEU A 116 -1.68 -3.40 2.19
N LEU A 117 -2.57 -2.44 2.35
CA LEU A 117 -2.37 -1.07 1.87
C LEU A 117 -3.35 -0.09 2.53
N HIS A 118 -3.12 1.21 2.33
CA HIS A 118 -4.12 2.24 2.61
C HIS A 118 -4.94 2.53 1.35
N SER A 119 -4.38 3.23 0.36
CA SER A 119 -5.05 3.58 -0.89
C SER A 119 -4.11 3.63 -2.10
N SER A 120 -3.03 2.85 -2.06
CA SER A 120 -1.98 2.85 -3.09
C SER A 120 -2.52 2.54 -4.49
N THR A 121 -2.06 3.30 -5.48
CA THR A 121 -2.38 3.02 -6.89
C THR A 121 -1.78 1.70 -7.39
N SER A 122 -0.77 1.17 -6.70
CA SER A 122 -0.21 -0.16 -6.97
C SER A 122 -1.17 -1.31 -6.64
N ILE A 123 -2.34 -1.01 -6.04
CA ILE A 123 -3.45 -1.95 -5.85
C ILE A 123 -3.86 -2.65 -7.15
N SER A 124 -3.64 -2.01 -8.29
CA SER A 124 -3.87 -2.62 -9.60
C SER A 124 -3.15 -3.96 -9.79
N TYR A 125 -1.96 -4.14 -9.23
CA TYR A 125 -1.27 -5.43 -9.24
C TYR A 125 -2.00 -6.48 -8.40
N ALA A 126 -2.53 -6.09 -7.22
CA ALA A 126 -3.31 -7.01 -6.39
C ALA A 126 -4.54 -7.52 -7.13
N ILE A 127 -5.24 -6.63 -7.84
CA ILE A 127 -6.42 -6.97 -8.66
C ILE A 127 -6.01 -7.89 -9.83
N LEU A 128 -4.97 -7.53 -10.59
CA LEU A 128 -4.52 -8.29 -11.75
C LEU A 128 -4.03 -9.69 -11.37
N PHE A 129 -3.34 -9.85 -10.24
CA PHE A 129 -2.89 -11.13 -9.71
C PHE A 129 -3.92 -11.83 -8.82
N LYS A 130 -5.14 -11.28 -8.68
CA LYS A 130 -6.25 -11.83 -7.89
C LYS A 130 -5.84 -12.12 -6.44
N LYS A 131 -5.09 -11.21 -5.82
CA LYS A 131 -4.66 -11.35 -4.43
C LYS A 131 -5.74 -10.86 -3.48
N PRO A 132 -5.95 -11.53 -2.33
CA PRO A 132 -6.74 -10.96 -1.24
C PRO A 132 -6.19 -9.62 -0.81
N ILE A 133 -7.08 -8.67 -0.46
CA ILE A 133 -6.71 -7.30 -0.11
C ILE A 133 -7.27 -6.97 1.26
N ILE A 134 -6.42 -6.44 2.14
CA ILE A 134 -6.81 -5.84 3.41
C ILE A 134 -6.41 -4.36 3.37
N PHE A 135 -7.39 -3.49 3.56
CA PHE A 135 -7.18 -2.05 3.70
C PHE A 135 -6.87 -1.72 5.15
N LEU A 136 -5.83 -0.93 5.36
CA LEU A 136 -5.44 -0.46 6.67
C LEU A 136 -5.83 1.00 6.84
N THR A 137 -6.30 1.34 8.03
CA THR A 137 -6.60 2.71 8.41
C THR A 137 -6.27 2.97 9.88
N SER A 138 -6.33 4.23 10.30
CA SER A 138 -6.29 4.64 11.69
C SER A 138 -7.31 5.75 11.92
N LYS A 139 -7.53 6.12 13.19
CA LYS A 139 -8.40 7.23 13.55
C LYS A 139 -7.94 8.55 12.88
N GLU A 140 -6.64 8.78 12.82
CA GLU A 140 -6.00 9.96 12.24
C GLU A 140 -6.15 9.94 10.71
N LEU A 141 -5.84 8.81 10.06
CA LEU A 141 -6.02 8.64 8.61
C LEU A 141 -7.46 8.88 8.18
N MET A 142 -8.43 8.36 8.93
CA MET A 142 -9.85 8.55 8.59
C MET A 142 -10.33 10.00 8.73
N LYS A 143 -9.71 10.78 9.62
CA LYS A 143 -10.01 12.22 9.77
C LYS A 143 -9.33 13.09 8.73
N SER A 144 -8.30 12.59 8.08
CA SER A 144 -7.54 13.33 7.08
C SER A 144 -8.19 13.28 5.69
N TRP A 145 -7.64 14.04 4.75
CA TRP A 145 -8.12 14.08 3.35
C TRP A 145 -8.02 12.72 2.63
N ILE A 146 -7.18 11.79 3.11
CA ILE A 146 -7.03 10.46 2.51
C ILE A 146 -8.10 9.47 2.98
N GLY A 147 -8.73 9.71 4.13
CA GLY A 147 -9.73 8.83 4.72
C GLY A 147 -10.86 8.43 3.78
N PRO A 148 -11.52 9.38 3.09
CA PRO A 148 -12.56 9.06 2.12
C PRO A 148 -12.07 8.17 0.97
N ARG A 149 -10.81 8.29 0.56
CA ARG A 149 -10.21 7.45 -0.48
C ARG A 149 -10.00 6.03 -0.01
N ILE A 150 -9.51 5.83 1.22
CA ILE A 150 -9.33 4.50 1.82
C ILE A 150 -10.69 3.80 1.93
N ASP A 151 -11.70 4.50 2.46
CA ASP A 151 -13.06 3.99 2.61
C ASP A 151 -13.69 3.60 1.27
N ASN A 152 -13.59 4.48 0.27
CA ASN A 152 -14.13 4.20 -1.06
C ASN A 152 -13.44 2.99 -1.72
N PHE A 153 -12.12 2.87 -1.62
CA PHE A 153 -11.41 1.74 -2.21
C PHE A 153 -11.82 0.43 -1.55
N SER A 154 -11.94 0.41 -0.21
CA SER A 154 -12.37 -0.79 0.52
C SER A 154 -13.78 -1.23 0.12
N LYS A 155 -14.72 -0.29 -0.05
CA LYS A 155 -16.09 -0.56 -0.47
C LYS A 155 -16.19 -1.05 -1.92
N VAL A 156 -15.55 -0.34 -2.85
CA VAL A 156 -15.63 -0.67 -4.29
C VAL A 156 -15.00 -2.02 -4.60
N LEU A 157 -13.93 -2.38 -3.90
CA LEU A 157 -13.22 -3.64 -4.11
C LEU A 157 -13.69 -4.75 -3.16
N ASN A 158 -14.73 -4.49 -2.36
CA ASN A 158 -15.24 -5.42 -1.34
C ASN A 158 -14.13 -6.00 -0.45
N GLY A 159 -13.17 -5.14 -0.10
CA GLY A 159 -12.01 -5.50 0.72
C GLY A 159 -12.28 -5.30 2.21
N ILE A 160 -11.55 -6.02 3.04
CA ILE A 160 -11.63 -5.87 4.50
C ILE A 160 -10.93 -4.56 4.90
N LEU A 161 -11.61 -3.69 5.65
CA LEU A 161 -11.04 -2.48 6.23
C LEU A 161 -10.70 -2.71 7.70
N VAL A 162 -9.41 -2.63 8.04
CA VAL A 162 -8.91 -2.82 9.41
C VAL A 162 -8.42 -1.49 9.98
N ASN A 163 -8.94 -1.12 11.13
CA ASN A 163 -8.46 0.03 11.89
C ASN A 163 -7.30 -0.39 12.81
N MET A 164 -6.09 0.05 12.50
CA MET A 164 -4.89 -0.28 13.29
C MET A 164 -4.91 0.29 14.71
N SER A 165 -5.76 1.31 14.98
CA SER A 165 -5.86 1.95 16.31
C SER A 165 -6.73 1.16 17.28
N VAL A 166 -7.46 0.16 16.83
CA VAL A 166 -8.33 -0.65 17.68
C VAL A 166 -7.57 -1.90 18.13
N ASP A 167 -7.41 -2.05 19.43
CA ASP A 167 -6.97 -3.32 19.99
C ASP A 167 -8.14 -4.31 19.88
N THR A 168 -8.02 -5.31 19.01
CA THR A 168 -9.04 -6.35 18.78
C THR A 168 -9.09 -7.39 19.92
N ASN A 169 -8.86 -6.97 21.16
CA ASN A 169 -8.95 -7.79 22.37
C ASN A 169 -10.18 -7.42 23.20
N GLU A 170 -11.31 -7.12 22.53
CA GLU A 170 -12.64 -7.11 23.15
C GLU A 170 -13.58 -8.05 22.39
#